data_004cb00f2964f59892e4ceaedab6817b
#
_entry.id   004cb00f2964f59892e4ceaedab6817b
#
_cell.length_a   1.000
_cell.length_b   1.000
_cell.length_c   1.000
_cell.angle_alpha   90.00
_cell.angle_beta   90.00
_cell.angle_gamma   90.00
#
_symmetry.space_group_name_H-M   'P 1'
#
loop_
_entity.id
_entity.type
_entity.pdbx_description
1 polymer ?
#
loop_
_entity_poly.entity_id
_entity_poly.type
_entity_poly.pdbx_seq_one_letter_code
_entity_poly.pdbx_strand_id
1 'polypeptide(L)'
;PRVRRQRQMCIRDRHAGGEDLVFPHHENEIAQSEAANGTEFARYWMHNGFLKINNEKMSKSLGNFFTVREIAEKYPLQVIRFFMLSAHYRSPLNFSADLVEASKNGLERILTAVDRLKSISGTEGEVDRAVADEMDAFVKKYEAAMDDDLNTADAISVIFELVKYANVNVTEESTKATVELVLNTVTKLCDILGIITEKKKEILDSDIEALIEERQSARKAKNFARADEIRDQLSDMGIILENAGLYSEFTVSYTHLTLPTNSR
;
A
#
# COMPACT_ATOMS: atom_id res chain seq x y z
N PRO A 1 -18.71 37.87 16.23
CA PRO A 1 -19.46 36.83 15.54
C PRO A 1 -19.60 35.65 16.46
N ARG A 2 -20.85 35.33 16.80
CA ARG A 2 -21.10 34.06 17.46
C ARG A 2 -20.85 32.98 16.43
N VAL A 3 -19.65 32.45 16.43
CA VAL A 3 -19.34 31.22 15.72
C VAL A 3 -20.37 30.20 16.24
N ARG A 4 -21.23 29.76 15.38
CA ARG A 4 -22.23 28.73 15.67
C ARG A 4 -21.44 27.49 16.02
N ARG A 5 -21.14 27.32 17.32
CA ARG A 5 -20.57 26.04 17.78
C ARG A 5 -21.56 25.00 17.30
N GLN A 6 -21.09 24.13 16.43
CA GLN A 6 -21.91 22.97 16.06
C GLN A 6 -22.38 22.37 17.38
N ARG A 7 -23.69 22.28 17.52
CA ARG A 7 -24.25 21.54 18.63
C ARG A 7 -23.62 20.17 18.58
N GLN A 8 -22.75 19.91 19.52
CA GLN A 8 -22.29 18.54 19.80
C GLN A 8 -23.51 17.83 20.42
N MET A 9 -24.46 17.54 19.56
CA MET A 9 -25.61 16.73 19.92
C MET A 9 -25.18 15.29 19.68
N CYS A 10 -25.28 14.50 20.72
CA CYS A 10 -25.13 13.05 20.74
C CYS A 10 -23.72 12.54 21.08
N ILE A 11 -23.74 11.45 21.78
CA ILE A 11 -22.61 10.57 22.06
C ILE A 11 -21.83 10.35 20.78
N ARG A 12 -20.58 10.73 20.76
CA ARG A 12 -19.68 10.38 19.67
C ARG A 12 -19.35 8.92 19.80
N ASP A 13 -19.45 8.17 18.71
CA ASP A 13 -19.07 6.76 18.76
C ASP A 13 -17.58 6.62 19.03
N ARG A 14 -16.74 7.40 18.33
CA ARG A 14 -15.30 7.36 18.45
C ARG A 14 -14.70 8.75 18.48
N HIS A 15 -13.74 8.97 19.38
CA HIS A 15 -12.92 10.16 19.43
C HIS A 15 -11.45 9.76 19.41
N ALA A 16 -10.66 10.41 18.59
CA ALA A 16 -9.27 10.02 18.36
C ALA A 16 -8.34 11.23 18.28
N GLY A 17 -7.07 11.01 18.60
CA GLY A 17 -6.01 12.02 18.48
C GLY A 17 -4.65 11.46 18.83
N GLY A 18 -3.63 12.31 18.90
CA GLY A 18 -2.33 11.91 19.41
C GLY A 18 -2.38 11.66 20.92
N GLU A 19 -1.49 10.85 21.44
CA GLU A 19 -1.40 10.57 22.89
C GLU A 19 -1.11 11.81 23.73
N ASP A 20 -0.49 12.84 23.13
CA ASP A 20 -0.23 14.15 23.77
C ASP A 20 -1.50 14.98 23.98
N LEU A 21 -2.61 14.63 23.34
CA LEU A 21 -3.89 15.31 23.49
C LEU A 21 -4.71 14.76 24.67
N VAL A 22 -4.36 13.62 25.26
CA VAL A 22 -5.08 13.03 26.39
C VAL A 22 -5.26 14.07 27.48
N PHE A 23 -4.15 14.70 27.87
CA PHE A 23 -4.17 15.79 28.85
C PHE A 23 -3.36 16.99 28.34
N PRO A 24 -3.92 18.23 28.40
CA PRO A 24 -5.23 18.59 29.00
C PRO A 24 -6.41 18.63 28.01
N HIS A 25 -6.20 18.34 26.72
CA HIS A 25 -7.18 18.66 25.68
C HIS A 25 -8.44 17.76 25.75
N HIS A 26 -8.28 16.45 25.70
CA HIS A 26 -9.40 15.50 25.71
C HIS A 26 -10.12 15.50 27.05
N GLU A 27 -9.40 15.64 28.17
CA GLU A 27 -10.01 15.79 29.49
C GLU A 27 -10.91 17.05 29.56
N ASN A 28 -10.47 18.15 28.98
CA ASN A 28 -11.26 19.36 28.89
C ASN A 28 -12.47 19.20 27.95
N GLU A 29 -12.34 18.46 26.85
CA GLU A 29 -13.45 18.16 25.96
C GLU A 29 -14.52 17.31 26.65
N ILE A 30 -14.11 16.30 27.41
CA ILE A 30 -15.00 15.49 28.26
C ILE A 30 -15.75 16.39 29.24
N ALA A 31 -15.02 17.13 30.04
CA ALA A 31 -15.62 18.00 31.07
C ALA A 31 -16.62 19.01 30.49
N GLN A 32 -16.27 19.66 29.37
CA GLN A 32 -17.16 20.63 28.73
C GLN A 32 -18.38 19.98 28.10
N SER A 33 -18.20 18.85 27.43
CA SER A 33 -19.29 18.18 26.71
C SER A 33 -20.28 17.55 27.70
N GLU A 34 -19.80 16.85 28.71
CA GLU A 34 -20.64 16.17 29.70
C GLU A 34 -21.37 17.15 30.60
N ALA A 35 -20.72 18.25 31.01
CA ALA A 35 -21.38 19.32 31.76
C ALA A 35 -22.50 20.02 30.93
N ALA A 36 -22.31 20.14 29.61
CA ALA A 36 -23.27 20.81 28.77
C ALA A 36 -24.44 19.91 28.35
N ASN A 37 -24.23 18.62 28.19
CA ASN A 37 -25.18 17.69 27.59
C ASN A 37 -25.71 16.64 28.57
N GLY A 38 -25.09 16.44 29.73
CA GLY A 38 -25.50 15.44 30.73
C GLY A 38 -25.36 14.00 30.26
N THR A 39 -24.54 13.76 29.23
CA THR A 39 -24.33 12.45 28.64
C THR A 39 -22.82 12.25 28.35
N GLU A 40 -22.42 11.01 28.31
CA GLU A 40 -21.02 10.63 27.94
C GLU A 40 -20.60 11.25 26.61
N PHE A 41 -19.35 11.71 26.51
CA PHE A 41 -18.85 12.42 25.33
C PHE A 41 -18.50 11.48 24.18
N ALA A 42 -17.81 10.38 24.47
CA ALA A 42 -17.42 9.39 23.45
C ALA A 42 -17.38 7.98 24.05
N ARG A 43 -17.85 6.99 23.27
CA ARG A 43 -17.85 5.58 23.67
C ARG A 43 -16.47 4.94 23.57
N TYR A 44 -15.75 5.30 22.53
CA TYR A 44 -14.43 4.72 22.25
C TYR A 44 -13.41 5.82 22.06
N TRP A 45 -12.25 5.65 22.68
CA TRP A 45 -11.13 6.55 22.59
C TRP A 45 -9.96 5.87 21.89
N MET A 46 -9.37 6.56 20.91
CA MET A 46 -8.20 6.05 20.18
C MET A 46 -7.08 7.08 20.23
N HIS A 47 -5.92 6.68 20.75
CA HIS A 47 -4.76 7.56 20.80
C HIS A 47 -3.63 6.93 19.99
N ASN A 48 -3.16 7.66 18.97
CA ASN A 48 -2.05 7.21 18.15
C ASN A 48 -0.71 7.70 18.68
N GLY A 49 0.31 6.89 18.49
CA GLY A 49 1.70 7.23 18.76
C GLY A 49 2.22 8.33 17.83
N PHE A 50 3.41 8.85 18.15
CA PHE A 50 4.05 9.92 17.40
C PHE A 50 4.75 9.41 16.14
N LEU A 51 4.78 10.26 15.13
CA LEU A 51 5.71 10.10 14.01
C LEU A 51 7.07 10.70 14.40
N LYS A 52 8.11 9.87 14.32
CA LYS A 52 9.50 10.27 14.48
C LYS A 52 10.19 10.36 13.14
N ILE A 53 11.18 11.21 13.00
CA ILE A 53 12.02 11.32 11.81
C ILE A 53 13.44 10.99 12.23
N ASN A 54 14.00 9.90 11.69
CA ASN A 54 15.33 9.42 12.08
C ASN A 54 15.52 9.31 13.60
N ASN A 55 14.50 8.75 14.28
CA ASN A 55 14.41 8.59 15.73
C ASN A 55 14.24 9.89 16.55
N GLU A 56 14.14 11.04 15.92
CA GLU A 56 13.87 12.32 16.59
C GLU A 56 12.39 12.72 16.41
N LYS A 57 11.86 13.46 17.38
CA LYS A 57 10.49 13.99 17.29
C LYS A 57 10.40 14.95 16.10
N MET A 58 9.43 14.73 15.21
CA MET A 58 9.14 15.66 14.13
C MET A 58 8.67 17.01 14.69
N SER A 59 9.37 18.10 14.37
CA SER A 59 8.98 19.44 14.77
C SER A 59 9.43 20.49 13.78
N LYS A 60 8.63 21.57 13.67
CA LYS A 60 8.97 22.72 12.80
C LYS A 60 10.24 23.44 13.28
N SER A 61 10.48 23.47 14.61
CA SER A 61 11.65 24.12 15.20
C SER A 61 12.95 23.39 14.92
N LEU A 62 12.91 22.09 14.70
CA LEU A 62 14.09 21.27 14.36
C LEU A 62 14.34 21.22 12.84
N GLY A 63 13.46 21.80 12.03
CA GLY A 63 13.61 21.78 10.56
C GLY A 63 13.45 20.40 9.93
N ASN A 64 13.02 19.40 10.70
CA ASN A 64 12.79 18.03 10.23
C ASN A 64 11.31 17.74 9.88
N PHE A 65 10.54 18.79 9.65
CA PHE A 65 9.13 18.71 9.29
C PHE A 65 8.97 18.65 7.76
N PHE A 66 8.11 17.75 7.28
CA PHE A 66 7.67 17.69 5.89
C PHE A 66 6.17 17.35 5.83
N THR A 67 5.55 17.76 4.74
CA THR A 67 4.14 17.52 4.48
C THR A 67 3.95 16.22 3.69
N VAL A 68 2.72 15.66 3.75
CA VAL A 68 2.36 14.50 2.90
C VAL A 68 2.53 14.83 1.41
N ARG A 69 2.30 16.10 1.00
CA ARG A 69 2.48 16.55 -0.39
C ARG A 69 3.94 16.44 -0.84
N GLU A 70 4.87 16.90 -0.03
CA GLU A 70 6.32 16.79 -0.31
C GLU A 70 6.79 15.34 -0.35
N ILE A 71 6.22 14.49 0.49
CA ILE A 71 6.50 13.05 0.45
C ILE A 71 5.92 12.41 -0.81
N ALA A 72 4.72 12.82 -1.24
CA ALA A 72 4.07 12.28 -2.43
C ALA A 72 4.85 12.58 -3.74
N GLU A 73 5.72 13.61 -3.74
CA GLU A 73 6.63 13.89 -4.85
C GLU A 73 7.77 12.86 -4.95
N LYS A 74 8.09 12.16 -3.84
CA LYS A 74 9.20 11.19 -3.76
C LYS A 74 8.73 9.73 -3.75
N TYR A 75 7.57 9.47 -3.16
CA TYR A 75 7.04 8.13 -2.97
C TYR A 75 5.56 8.06 -3.36
N PRO A 76 5.11 6.99 -4.00
CA PRO A 76 3.69 6.75 -4.21
C PRO A 76 2.93 6.74 -2.88
N LEU A 77 1.78 7.42 -2.82
CA LEU A 77 0.99 7.51 -1.59
C LEU A 77 0.56 6.13 -1.04
N GLN A 78 0.45 5.14 -1.90
CA GLN A 78 0.16 3.77 -1.51
C GLN A 78 1.30 3.14 -0.69
N VAL A 79 2.56 3.45 -1.02
CA VAL A 79 3.73 3.02 -0.24
C VAL A 79 3.70 3.68 1.14
N ILE A 80 3.37 4.97 1.20
CA ILE A 80 3.24 5.70 2.47
C ILE A 80 2.10 5.12 3.31
N ARG A 81 0.96 4.80 2.69
CA ARG A 81 -0.15 4.14 3.39
C ARG A 81 0.29 2.79 3.97
N PHE A 82 0.94 1.96 3.17
CA PHE A 82 1.44 0.66 3.60
C PHE A 82 2.45 0.79 4.74
N PHE A 83 3.39 1.75 4.63
CA PHE A 83 4.33 2.07 5.69
C PHE A 83 3.63 2.46 7.00
N MET A 84 2.63 3.35 6.94
CA MET A 84 1.88 3.76 8.14
C MET A 84 1.13 2.61 8.80
N LEU A 85 0.62 1.65 8.02
CA LEU A 85 -0.10 0.47 8.52
C LEU A 85 0.83 -0.65 9.01
N SER A 86 2.13 -0.57 8.71
CA SER A 86 3.12 -1.60 9.11
C SER A 86 3.46 -1.60 10.60
N ALA A 87 3.01 -0.60 11.34
CA ALA A 87 3.12 -0.53 12.79
C ALA A 87 1.74 -0.38 13.42
N HIS A 88 1.60 -0.85 14.66
CA HIS A 88 0.38 -0.62 15.43
C HIS A 88 0.20 0.88 15.68
N TYR A 89 -1.02 1.41 15.54
CA TYR A 89 -1.29 2.85 15.61
C TYR A 89 -0.90 3.50 16.94
N ARG A 90 -0.89 2.75 18.05
CA ARG A 90 -0.44 3.25 19.37
C ARG A 90 1.08 3.37 19.49
N SER A 91 1.82 2.72 18.60
CA SER A 91 3.29 2.72 18.68
C SER A 91 3.87 3.91 17.92
N PRO A 92 4.93 4.54 18.45
CA PRO A 92 5.65 5.55 17.70
C PRO A 92 6.22 4.96 16.40
N LEU A 93 5.95 5.60 15.28
CA LEU A 93 6.45 5.18 13.98
C LEU A 93 7.65 6.03 13.56
N ASN A 94 8.79 5.39 13.27
CA ASN A 94 9.98 6.09 12.82
C ASN A 94 9.99 6.16 11.29
N PHE A 95 9.92 7.37 10.74
CA PHE A 95 10.02 7.62 9.32
C PHE A 95 11.50 7.77 8.92
N SER A 96 11.98 6.87 8.09
CA SER A 96 13.28 6.96 7.43
C SER A 96 13.17 6.46 5.99
N ALA A 97 14.08 6.90 5.12
CA ALA A 97 14.08 6.48 3.72
C ALA A 97 14.19 4.95 3.59
N ASP A 98 15.03 4.32 4.40
CA ASP A 98 15.25 2.87 4.37
C ASP A 98 13.97 2.09 4.75
N LEU A 99 13.22 2.57 5.75
CA LEU A 99 11.98 1.91 6.18
C LEU A 99 10.85 2.09 5.17
N VAL A 100 10.80 3.25 4.50
CA VAL A 100 9.84 3.48 3.42
C VAL A 100 10.18 2.61 2.20
N GLU A 101 11.46 2.47 1.85
CA GLU A 101 11.89 1.60 0.75
C GLU A 101 11.65 0.11 1.08
N ALA A 102 11.87 -0.30 2.34
CA ALA A 102 11.49 -1.64 2.79
C ALA A 102 9.98 -1.89 2.67
N SER A 103 9.16 -0.88 2.97
CA SER A 103 7.70 -0.96 2.82
C SER A 103 7.28 -1.02 1.35
N LYS A 104 7.96 -0.29 0.47
CA LYS A 104 7.76 -0.37 -0.99
C LYS A 104 8.03 -1.79 -1.49
N ASN A 105 9.17 -2.37 -1.13
CA ASN A 105 9.52 -3.75 -1.49
C ASN A 105 8.49 -4.76 -0.94
N GLY A 106 7.99 -4.53 0.28
CA GLY A 106 6.93 -5.34 0.88
C GLY A 106 5.63 -5.28 0.06
N LEU A 107 5.20 -4.08 -0.29
CA LEU A 107 4.01 -3.87 -1.11
C LEU A 107 4.17 -4.51 -2.51
N GLU A 108 5.31 -4.33 -3.16
CA GLU A 108 5.60 -4.92 -4.48
C GLU A 108 5.52 -6.44 -4.46
N ARG A 109 5.93 -7.09 -3.36
CA ARG A 109 5.78 -8.54 -3.21
C ARG A 109 4.31 -8.97 -3.24
N ILE A 110 3.42 -8.22 -2.60
CA ILE A 110 1.97 -8.49 -2.61
C ILE A 110 1.43 -8.29 -4.03
N LEU A 111 1.77 -7.17 -4.67
CA LEU A 111 1.30 -6.86 -6.03
C LEU A 111 1.77 -7.90 -7.05
N THR A 112 3.03 -8.32 -6.97
CA THR A 112 3.58 -9.35 -7.85
C THR A 112 2.87 -10.70 -7.67
N ALA A 113 2.53 -11.06 -6.43
CA ALA A 113 1.78 -12.30 -6.17
C ALA A 113 0.34 -12.22 -6.74
N VAL A 114 -0.31 -11.07 -6.61
CA VAL A 114 -1.65 -10.84 -7.20
C VAL A 114 -1.59 -10.90 -8.73
N ASP A 115 -0.60 -10.27 -9.35
CA ASP A 115 -0.43 -10.31 -10.82
C ASP A 115 -0.15 -11.74 -11.29
N ARG A 116 0.70 -12.49 -10.56
CA ARG A 116 0.94 -13.91 -10.85
C ARG A 116 -0.35 -14.72 -10.76
N LEU A 117 -1.16 -14.57 -9.70
CA LEU A 117 -2.44 -15.27 -9.57
C LEU A 117 -3.39 -14.94 -10.72
N LYS A 118 -3.42 -13.68 -11.17
CA LYS A 118 -4.23 -13.26 -12.33
C LYS A 118 -3.75 -13.88 -13.65
N SER A 119 -2.47 -14.23 -13.77
CA SER A 119 -1.89 -14.82 -14.97
C SER A 119 -2.13 -16.33 -15.09
N ILE A 120 -2.45 -17.01 -13.97
CA ILE A 120 -2.71 -18.45 -13.96
C ILE A 120 -4.05 -18.74 -14.64
N SER A 121 -4.00 -19.49 -15.75
CA SER A 121 -5.22 -19.90 -16.48
C SER A 121 -6.01 -20.97 -15.74
N GLY A 122 -5.31 -21.84 -15.01
CA GLY A 122 -5.88 -22.96 -14.25
C GLY A 122 -6.58 -24.02 -15.08
N THR A 123 -6.94 -25.12 -14.47
CA THR A 123 -7.72 -26.19 -15.07
C THR A 123 -9.20 -26.07 -14.72
N GLU A 124 -10.08 -26.67 -15.49
CA GLU A 124 -11.50 -26.74 -15.12
C GLU A 124 -11.70 -27.70 -13.93
N GLY A 125 -12.49 -27.31 -12.96
CA GLY A 125 -12.77 -28.11 -11.77
C GLY A 125 -13.40 -27.30 -10.63
N GLU A 126 -13.81 -28.03 -9.60
CA GLU A 126 -14.30 -27.43 -8.37
C GLU A 126 -13.15 -26.89 -7.52
N VAL A 127 -13.49 -26.07 -6.51
CA VAL A 127 -12.52 -25.55 -5.54
C VAL A 127 -11.90 -26.71 -4.76
N ASP A 128 -10.57 -26.69 -4.61
CA ASP A 128 -9.88 -27.60 -3.72
C ASP A 128 -10.29 -27.29 -2.26
N ARG A 129 -10.87 -28.30 -1.60
CA ARG A 129 -11.42 -28.15 -0.26
C ARG A 129 -10.33 -27.84 0.78
N ALA A 130 -9.14 -28.42 0.63
CA ALA A 130 -8.03 -28.15 1.54
C ALA A 130 -7.59 -26.69 1.42
N VAL A 131 -7.55 -26.15 0.19
CA VAL A 131 -7.23 -24.73 -0.04
C VAL A 131 -8.35 -23.84 0.51
N ALA A 132 -9.61 -24.22 0.38
CA ALA A 132 -10.73 -23.44 0.93
C ALA A 132 -10.66 -23.36 2.47
N ASP A 133 -10.39 -24.48 3.14
CA ASP A 133 -10.24 -24.52 4.60
C ASP A 133 -9.06 -23.65 5.08
N GLU A 134 -7.95 -23.61 4.32
CA GLU A 134 -6.82 -22.72 4.60
C GLU A 134 -7.17 -21.24 4.38
N MET A 135 -7.93 -20.91 3.33
CA MET A 135 -8.39 -19.51 3.12
C MET A 135 -9.24 -19.03 4.28
N ASP A 136 -10.15 -19.87 4.76
CA ASP A 136 -10.97 -19.57 5.95
C ASP A 136 -10.10 -19.39 7.20
N ALA A 137 -9.04 -20.17 7.36
CA ALA A 137 -8.11 -20.04 8.47
C ALA A 137 -7.34 -18.69 8.41
N PHE A 138 -6.89 -18.27 7.21
CA PHE A 138 -6.26 -16.96 7.04
C PHE A 138 -7.21 -15.80 7.32
N VAL A 139 -8.46 -15.88 6.86
CA VAL A 139 -9.48 -14.87 7.16
C VAL A 139 -9.70 -14.76 8.67
N LYS A 140 -9.83 -15.86 9.39
CA LYS A 140 -9.98 -15.86 10.85
C LYS A 140 -8.77 -15.28 11.58
N LYS A 141 -7.56 -15.60 11.13
CA LYS A 141 -6.33 -15.00 11.68
C LYS A 141 -6.30 -13.50 11.48
N TYR A 142 -6.70 -13.04 10.29
CA TYR A 142 -6.75 -11.63 9.97
C TYR A 142 -7.79 -10.90 10.82
N GLU A 143 -8.99 -11.48 10.95
CA GLU A 143 -10.06 -10.94 11.80
C GLU A 143 -9.59 -10.86 13.27
N ALA A 144 -8.94 -11.89 13.78
CA ALA A 144 -8.39 -11.89 15.13
C ALA A 144 -7.35 -10.78 15.36
N ALA A 145 -6.48 -10.52 14.37
CA ALA A 145 -5.53 -9.41 14.44
C ALA A 145 -6.22 -8.04 14.43
N MET A 146 -7.27 -7.89 13.61
CA MET A 146 -8.03 -6.63 13.55
C MET A 146 -8.94 -6.43 14.78
N ASP A 147 -9.44 -7.50 15.38
CA ASP A 147 -10.21 -7.46 16.62
C ASP A 147 -9.33 -7.15 17.84
N ASP A 148 -8.02 -7.40 17.76
CA ASP A 148 -7.04 -7.03 18.77
C ASP A 148 -6.60 -5.56 18.58
N ASP A 149 -7.50 -4.64 18.88
CA ASP A 149 -7.28 -3.19 18.85
C ASP A 149 -6.76 -2.67 17.50
N LEU A 150 -7.30 -3.18 16.39
CA LEU A 150 -6.93 -2.80 15.03
C LEU A 150 -5.43 -3.00 14.75
N ASN A 151 -4.88 -4.14 15.11
CA ASN A 151 -3.47 -4.49 14.90
C ASN A 151 -3.17 -4.74 13.42
N THR A 152 -3.02 -3.66 12.68
CA THR A 152 -2.74 -3.69 11.24
C THR A 152 -1.37 -4.32 10.91
N ALA A 153 -0.41 -4.27 11.83
CA ALA A 153 0.90 -4.88 11.64
C ALA A 153 0.79 -6.42 11.56
N ASP A 154 0.04 -7.03 12.48
CA ASP A 154 -0.22 -8.46 12.46
C ASP A 154 -1.14 -8.84 11.29
N ALA A 155 -2.15 -8.02 10.97
CA ALA A 155 -3.00 -8.23 9.80
C ALA A 155 -2.18 -8.26 8.49
N ILE A 156 -1.20 -7.37 8.32
CA ILE A 156 -0.27 -7.38 7.17
C ILE A 156 0.61 -8.63 7.19
N SER A 157 1.04 -9.09 8.36
CA SER A 157 1.80 -10.33 8.49
C SER A 157 0.99 -11.54 7.98
N VAL A 158 -0.31 -11.59 8.30
CA VAL A 158 -1.22 -12.63 7.76
C VAL A 158 -1.34 -12.53 6.24
N ILE A 159 -1.41 -11.34 5.66
CA ILE A 159 -1.40 -11.17 4.20
C ILE A 159 -0.11 -11.72 3.59
N PHE A 160 1.05 -11.49 4.20
CA PHE A 160 2.31 -12.07 3.72
C PHE A 160 2.36 -13.59 3.84
N GLU A 161 1.80 -14.16 4.90
CA GLU A 161 1.66 -15.61 5.04
C GLU A 161 0.77 -16.18 3.92
N LEU A 162 -0.37 -15.56 3.66
CA LEU A 162 -1.29 -15.94 2.59
C LEU A 162 -0.63 -15.82 1.20
N VAL A 163 0.10 -14.74 0.93
CA VAL A 163 0.87 -14.57 -0.32
C VAL A 163 1.93 -15.66 -0.47
N LYS A 164 2.63 -16.00 0.62
CA LYS A 164 3.60 -17.10 0.62
C LYS A 164 2.92 -18.44 0.33
N TYR A 165 1.80 -18.70 0.97
CA TYR A 165 0.99 -19.91 0.72
C TYR A 165 0.55 -20.00 -0.74
N ALA A 166 0.02 -18.90 -1.29
CA ALA A 166 -0.41 -18.82 -2.68
C ALA A 166 0.75 -19.10 -3.66
N ASN A 167 1.93 -18.55 -3.39
CA ASN A 167 3.10 -18.77 -4.24
C ASN A 167 3.60 -20.21 -4.25
N VAL A 168 3.39 -20.95 -3.18
CA VAL A 168 3.86 -22.35 -3.04
C VAL A 168 2.80 -23.33 -3.54
N ASN A 169 1.52 -23.13 -3.22
CA ASN A 169 0.49 -24.14 -3.38
C ASN A 169 -0.43 -23.89 -4.59
N VAL A 170 -0.43 -22.69 -5.18
CA VAL A 170 -1.26 -22.39 -6.36
C VAL A 170 -0.38 -22.35 -7.60
N THR A 171 -0.64 -23.28 -8.53
CA THR A 171 0.13 -23.47 -9.77
C THR A 171 -0.81 -23.51 -10.99
N GLU A 172 -0.27 -23.65 -12.17
CA GLU A 172 -1.03 -23.87 -13.41
C GLU A 172 -1.90 -25.16 -13.41
N GLU A 173 -1.57 -26.11 -12.53
CA GLU A 173 -2.34 -27.33 -12.35
C GLU A 173 -3.56 -27.14 -11.43
N SER A 174 -3.60 -26.05 -10.69
CA SER A 174 -4.73 -25.71 -9.81
C SER A 174 -5.98 -25.42 -10.64
N THR A 175 -7.16 -25.71 -10.08
CA THR A 175 -8.41 -25.37 -10.75
C THR A 175 -8.64 -23.85 -10.78
N LYS A 176 -9.26 -23.37 -11.83
CA LYS A 176 -9.60 -21.94 -11.98
C LYS A 176 -10.40 -21.41 -10.78
N ALA A 177 -11.34 -22.21 -10.27
CA ALA A 177 -12.14 -21.88 -9.11
C ALA A 177 -11.27 -21.73 -7.83
N THR A 178 -10.24 -22.56 -7.67
CA THR A 178 -9.28 -22.46 -6.56
C THR A 178 -8.40 -21.19 -6.69
N VAL A 179 -7.90 -20.92 -7.90
CA VAL A 179 -7.12 -19.68 -8.17
C VAL A 179 -7.95 -18.42 -7.86
N GLU A 180 -9.19 -18.37 -8.33
CA GLU A 180 -10.10 -17.25 -8.08
C GLU A 180 -10.41 -17.09 -6.58
N LEU A 181 -10.62 -18.18 -5.85
CA LEU A 181 -10.84 -18.13 -4.39
C LEU A 181 -9.65 -17.49 -3.69
N VAL A 182 -8.43 -17.94 -3.98
CA VAL A 182 -7.21 -17.40 -3.35
C VAL A 182 -7.00 -15.94 -3.72
N LEU A 183 -7.16 -15.59 -5.01
CA LEU A 183 -7.04 -14.22 -5.49
C LEU A 183 -8.06 -13.28 -4.80
N ASN A 184 -9.32 -13.70 -4.71
CA ASN A 184 -10.37 -12.93 -4.06
C ASN A 184 -10.10 -12.77 -2.56
N THR A 185 -9.57 -13.78 -1.89
CA THR A 185 -9.21 -13.70 -0.47
C THR A 185 -8.10 -12.68 -0.25
N VAL A 186 -6.99 -12.74 -1.01
CA VAL A 186 -5.89 -11.76 -0.93
C VAL A 186 -6.41 -10.35 -1.18
N THR A 187 -7.18 -10.17 -2.26
CA THR A 187 -7.70 -8.84 -2.65
C THR A 187 -8.64 -8.28 -1.57
N LYS A 188 -9.56 -9.10 -1.05
CA LYS A 188 -10.49 -8.70 0.01
C LYS A 188 -9.77 -8.23 1.27
N LEU A 189 -8.75 -8.97 1.74
CA LEU A 189 -7.99 -8.58 2.94
C LEU A 189 -7.18 -7.31 2.70
N CYS A 190 -6.61 -7.14 1.51
CA CYS A 190 -5.92 -5.91 1.12
C CYS A 190 -6.88 -4.70 1.06
N ASP A 191 -8.09 -4.87 0.52
CA ASP A 191 -9.08 -3.81 0.40
C ASP A 191 -9.53 -3.25 1.75
N ILE A 192 -9.65 -4.10 2.78
CA ILE A 192 -9.98 -3.67 4.15
C ILE A 192 -8.95 -2.65 4.66
N LEU A 193 -7.68 -2.85 4.34
CA LEU A 193 -6.59 -1.91 4.67
C LEU A 193 -6.45 -0.78 3.65
N GLY A 194 -7.22 -0.78 2.58
CA GLY A 194 -7.12 0.16 1.45
C GLY A 194 -5.79 0.02 0.71
N ILE A 195 -5.25 -1.17 0.66
CA ILE A 195 -4.09 -1.53 -0.17
C ILE A 195 -4.63 -1.90 -1.54
N ILE A 196 -4.36 -1.04 -2.52
CA ILE A 196 -4.82 -1.23 -3.90
C ILE A 196 -3.98 -2.32 -4.54
N THR A 197 -4.60 -3.44 -4.90
CA THR A 197 -3.94 -4.58 -5.56
C THR A 197 -3.92 -4.47 -7.09
N GLU A 198 -4.54 -3.44 -7.64
CA GLU A 198 -4.42 -3.11 -9.05
C GLU A 198 -3.22 -2.19 -9.26
N LYS A 199 -2.22 -2.65 -10.00
CA LYS A 199 -1.23 -1.73 -10.54
C LYS A 199 -2.01 -0.77 -11.45
N LYS A 200 -2.02 0.53 -11.12
CA LYS A 200 -2.38 1.54 -12.12
C LYS A 200 -1.45 1.24 -13.29
N LYS A 201 -2.00 0.88 -14.44
CA LYS A 201 -1.29 1.04 -15.70
C LYS A 201 -0.90 2.53 -15.69
N GLU A 202 0.38 2.82 -15.46
CA GLU A 202 0.87 4.17 -15.69
C GLU A 202 0.45 4.45 -17.13
N ILE A 203 -0.31 5.52 -17.29
CA ILE A 203 -0.67 6.01 -18.62
C ILE A 203 0.68 6.43 -19.19
N LEU A 204 1.30 5.52 -19.94
CA LEU A 204 2.45 5.85 -20.75
C LEU A 204 2.00 7.01 -21.62
N ASP A 205 2.78 8.09 -21.65
CA ASP A 205 2.53 9.16 -22.60
C ASP A 205 2.30 8.54 -23.98
N SER A 206 1.31 9.01 -24.71
CA SER A 206 0.95 8.46 -26.03
C SER A 206 2.15 8.35 -26.97
N ASP A 207 3.15 9.21 -26.76
CA ASP A 207 4.39 9.21 -27.53
C ASP A 207 5.31 8.03 -27.16
N ILE A 208 5.30 7.59 -25.91
CA ILE A 208 6.07 6.42 -25.45
C ILE A 208 5.42 5.12 -25.96
N GLU A 209 4.10 5.03 -25.91
CA GLU A 209 3.37 3.89 -26.48
C GLU A 209 3.63 3.77 -27.99
N ALA A 210 3.60 4.90 -28.71
CA ALA A 210 3.89 4.94 -30.14
C ALA A 210 5.34 4.49 -30.44
N LEU A 211 6.33 4.90 -29.64
CA LEU A 211 7.72 4.45 -29.79
C LEU A 211 7.89 2.96 -29.50
N ILE A 212 7.15 2.40 -28.53
CA ILE A 212 7.18 0.97 -28.23
C ILE A 212 6.56 0.16 -29.39
N GLU A 213 5.43 0.61 -29.95
CA GLU A 213 4.80 -0.02 -31.12
C GLU A 213 5.69 0.07 -32.37
N GLU A 214 6.32 1.22 -32.60
CA GLU A 214 7.27 1.40 -33.71
C GLU A 214 8.46 0.45 -33.57
N ARG A 215 9.03 0.30 -32.37
CA ARG A 215 10.12 -0.65 -32.10
C ARG A 215 9.69 -2.09 -32.38
N GLN A 216 8.49 -2.49 -31.97
CA GLN A 216 7.98 -3.84 -32.25
C GLN A 216 7.82 -4.08 -33.75
N SER A 217 7.28 -3.10 -34.46
CA SER A 217 7.10 -3.15 -35.91
C SER A 217 8.46 -3.23 -36.63
N ALA A 218 9.44 -2.43 -36.20
CA ALA A 218 10.82 -2.49 -36.72
C ALA A 218 11.48 -3.86 -36.50
N ARG A 219 11.28 -4.49 -35.33
CA ARG A 219 11.78 -5.86 -35.07
C ARG A 219 11.09 -6.91 -35.94
N LYS A 220 9.77 -6.83 -36.13
CA LYS A 220 9.04 -7.72 -37.04
C LYS A 220 9.50 -7.57 -38.47
N ALA A 221 9.82 -6.36 -38.91
CA ALA A 221 10.38 -6.06 -40.24
C ALA A 221 11.88 -6.39 -40.36
N LYS A 222 12.54 -6.93 -39.29
CA LYS A 222 13.97 -7.21 -39.20
C LYS A 222 14.86 -5.96 -39.36
N ASN A 223 14.32 -4.77 -39.12
CA ASN A 223 15.06 -3.52 -39.08
C ASN A 223 15.63 -3.30 -37.67
N PHE A 224 16.72 -3.99 -37.35
CA PHE A 224 17.31 -3.98 -36.01
C PHE A 224 17.95 -2.63 -35.69
N ALA A 225 18.50 -1.92 -36.69
CA ALA A 225 19.09 -0.59 -36.46
C ALA A 225 18.07 0.40 -35.90
N ARG A 226 16.86 0.47 -36.48
CA ARG A 226 15.79 1.34 -35.99
C ARG A 226 15.27 0.90 -34.62
N ALA A 227 15.17 -0.40 -34.38
CA ALA A 227 14.74 -0.93 -33.08
C ALA A 227 15.72 -0.61 -31.95
N ASP A 228 17.03 -0.55 -32.23
CA ASP A 228 18.08 -0.18 -31.28
C ASP A 228 18.10 1.34 -31.03
N GLU A 229 17.94 2.17 -32.07
CA GLU A 229 17.77 3.63 -31.91
C GLU A 229 16.60 3.98 -30.98
N ILE A 230 15.45 3.34 -31.17
CA ILE A 230 14.26 3.56 -30.31
C ILE A 230 14.54 3.08 -28.90
N ARG A 231 15.25 1.97 -28.69
CA ARG A 231 15.62 1.50 -27.36
C ARG A 231 16.51 2.53 -26.65
N ASP A 232 17.47 3.08 -27.36
CA ASP A 232 18.40 4.05 -26.81
C ASP A 232 17.68 5.38 -26.49
N GLN A 233 16.75 5.83 -27.36
CA GLN A 233 15.86 6.98 -27.06
C GLN A 233 15.03 6.74 -25.78
N LEU A 234 14.41 5.57 -25.62
CA LEU A 234 13.64 5.24 -24.42
C LEU A 234 14.54 5.17 -23.18
N SER A 235 15.77 4.65 -23.33
CA SER A 235 16.75 4.62 -22.24
C SER A 235 17.20 6.02 -21.81
N ASP A 236 17.39 6.95 -22.76
CA ASP A 236 17.70 8.37 -22.48
C ASP A 236 16.55 9.08 -21.78
N MET A 237 15.32 8.64 -22.01
CA MET A 237 14.11 9.11 -21.30
C MET A 237 13.93 8.43 -19.92
N GLY A 238 14.87 7.58 -19.50
CA GLY A 238 14.83 6.84 -18.23
C GLY A 238 13.94 5.59 -18.23
N ILE A 239 13.54 5.12 -19.42
CA ILE A 239 12.67 3.96 -19.60
C ILE A 239 13.50 2.74 -19.99
N ILE A 240 13.60 1.75 -19.12
CA ILE A 240 14.29 0.49 -19.40
C ILE A 240 13.26 -0.55 -19.83
N LEU A 241 13.47 -1.10 -21.04
CA LEU A 241 12.65 -2.17 -21.59
C LEU A 241 13.25 -3.52 -21.19
N GLU A 242 12.63 -4.25 -20.28
CA GLU A 242 13.01 -5.63 -19.97
C GLU A 242 12.45 -6.58 -21.02
N ASN A 243 13.30 -7.48 -21.53
CA ASN A 243 12.90 -8.54 -22.46
C ASN A 243 12.27 -9.69 -21.65
N ALA A 244 10.97 -9.65 -21.42
CA ALA A 244 10.21 -10.83 -21.06
C ALA A 244 10.01 -11.70 -22.29
N GLY A 245 10.37 -12.99 -22.23
CA GLY A 245 10.32 -13.91 -23.35
C GLY A 245 8.92 -14.08 -23.91
N LEU A 246 8.85 -14.26 -25.21
CA LEU A 246 7.77 -14.69 -26.15
C LEU A 246 6.36 -14.11 -26.02
N TYR A 247 5.95 -13.50 -24.90
CA TYR A 247 4.72 -12.71 -24.78
C TYR A 247 5.07 -11.37 -24.14
N SER A 248 4.92 -10.29 -24.92
CA SER A 248 5.31 -8.93 -24.56
C SER A 248 4.30 -8.27 -23.60
N GLU A 249 4.45 -8.48 -22.32
CA GLU A 249 4.01 -7.49 -21.34
C GLU A 249 5.23 -6.71 -20.90
N PHE A 250 5.27 -5.42 -21.20
CA PHE A 250 6.38 -4.55 -20.89
C PHE A 250 6.21 -4.02 -19.47
N THR A 251 7.18 -4.33 -18.62
CA THR A 251 7.31 -3.65 -17.33
C THR A 251 8.21 -2.43 -17.54
N VAL A 252 7.65 -1.24 -17.39
CA VAL A 252 8.42 0.00 -17.39
C VAL A 252 8.95 0.21 -15.98
N SER A 253 10.24 0.04 -15.79
CA SER A 253 10.92 0.39 -14.54
C SER A 253 11.48 1.81 -14.67
N TYR A 254 10.89 2.76 -13.95
CA TYR A 254 11.48 4.08 -13.81
C TYR A 254 12.67 4.02 -12.84
N THR A 255 13.86 3.85 -13.37
CA THR A 255 15.08 4.10 -12.61
C THR A 255 15.36 5.59 -12.67
N HIS A 256 14.83 6.36 -11.72
CA HIS A 256 15.27 7.72 -11.51
C HIS A 256 14.95 8.25 -10.14
N LEU A 257 15.94 8.44 -9.35
CA LEU A 257 16.54 9.70 -8.97
C LEU A 257 17.68 9.41 -8.00
N THR A 258 18.87 9.36 -8.52
CA THR A 258 20.05 9.61 -7.71
C THR A 258 19.91 11.03 -7.16
N LEU A 259 19.70 11.14 -5.85
CA LEU A 259 19.83 12.39 -5.14
C LEU A 259 21.25 12.93 -5.37
N PRO A 260 21.43 14.22 -5.70
CA PRO A 260 22.74 14.82 -5.68
C PRO A 260 23.26 14.73 -4.23
N THR A 261 24.33 13.99 -4.03
CA THR A 261 25.11 14.05 -2.80
C THR A 261 25.72 15.43 -2.72
N ASN A 262 25.10 16.33 -1.98
CA ASN A 262 25.76 17.54 -1.56
C ASN A 262 26.79 17.16 -0.49
N SER A 263 28.01 16.94 -0.94
CA SER A 263 29.20 17.08 -0.12
C SER A 263 29.39 18.58 0.13
N ARG A 264 29.05 19.06 1.34
CA ARG A 264 29.81 20.05 2.11
C ARG A 264 29.28 20.12 3.54
#